data_7b45168818164b9f4f8815bbe3ace9ae
#
_entry.id   7b45168818164b9f4f8815bbe3ace9ae
#
_cell.length_a   1.000
_cell.length_b   1.000
_cell.length_c   1.000
_cell.angle_alpha   90.00
_cell.angle_beta   90.00
_cell.angle_gamma   90.00
#
_symmetry.space_group_name_H-M   'P 1'
#
loop_
_entity.id
_entity.type
_entity.pdbx_description
1 polymer ?
#
loop_
_entity_poly.entity_id
_entity_poly.type
_entity_poly.pdbx_seq_one_letter_code
_entity_poly.pdbx_strand_id
1 'polypeptide(L)'
;NQYLNLSSFAEQMLVHEHALVKVTPDMPLDLASLIGCGVMTGYGAIVHTAKVEPGSTVAVVGCGGIGLAAVNGAEIAGAGRIIAIDKDPGKLELAKKFGATDGIVADEDTAKRVLEMTGGGVHYSFECIGLKQTTELCFAMLRPGGTATVIGMIPVGTKIELHGPDFLRERRIQGSMMGSNRFRVDMPRLIDFYQKGRLHLDDLVSGRLKLEQINEGFDALKKGGVARNVIVFDQ
;
A
#
# COMPACT_ATOMS: atom_id res chain seq x y z
N ASN A 1 14.86 17.10 -14.56
CA ASN A 1 14.14 15.85 -14.87
C ASN A 1 12.76 15.90 -14.22
N GLN A 2 11.73 15.64 -15.00
CA GLN A 2 10.33 15.63 -14.54
C GLN A 2 9.89 14.18 -14.36
N TYR A 3 9.38 13.84 -13.19
CA TYR A 3 8.77 12.54 -12.96
C TYR A 3 7.44 12.44 -13.70
N LEU A 4 7.30 11.45 -14.56
CA LEU A 4 6.12 11.23 -15.43
C LEU A 4 5.72 12.46 -16.27
N ASN A 5 6.68 13.30 -16.68
CA ASN A 5 6.44 14.55 -17.40
C ASN A 5 5.54 15.56 -16.67
N LEU A 6 5.46 15.45 -15.35
CA LEU A 6 4.77 16.38 -14.47
C LEU A 6 5.76 17.05 -13.52
N SER A 7 5.43 18.23 -13.06
CA SER A 7 6.14 18.98 -12.02
C SER A 7 5.13 19.41 -10.97
N SER A 8 4.61 18.42 -10.22
CA SER A 8 3.45 18.61 -9.35
C SER A 8 3.72 19.34 -8.04
N PHE A 9 5.00 19.58 -7.68
CA PHE A 9 5.36 20.46 -6.57
C PHE A 9 5.41 21.92 -7.06
N ALA A 10 4.27 22.43 -7.47
CA ALA A 10 4.08 23.79 -8.01
C ALA A 10 2.62 24.22 -7.82
N GLU A 11 2.41 25.54 -7.70
CA GLU A 11 1.07 26.13 -7.61
C GLU A 11 0.23 25.89 -8.87
N GLN A 12 0.91 25.76 -10.02
CA GLN A 12 0.28 25.53 -11.32
C GLN A 12 1.05 24.48 -12.11
N MET A 13 0.32 23.62 -12.81
CA MET A 13 0.90 22.65 -13.74
C MET A 13 0.03 22.51 -14.98
N LEU A 14 0.66 22.22 -16.10
CA LEU A 14 -0.02 21.87 -17.35
C LEU A 14 -0.16 20.37 -17.45
N VAL A 15 -1.39 19.87 -17.54
CA VAL A 15 -1.70 18.45 -17.61
C VAL A 15 -2.67 18.19 -18.75
N HIS A 16 -2.44 17.12 -19.51
CA HIS A 16 -3.36 16.70 -20.56
C HIS A 16 -4.70 16.26 -19.95
N GLU A 17 -5.82 16.69 -20.55
CA GLU A 17 -7.17 16.40 -20.05
C GLU A 17 -7.45 14.92 -19.82
N HIS A 18 -6.84 14.04 -20.61
CA HIS A 18 -6.99 12.58 -20.45
C HIS A 18 -6.29 12.02 -19.19
N ALA A 19 -5.40 12.76 -18.57
CA ALA A 19 -4.74 12.40 -17.31
C ALA A 19 -5.48 12.94 -16.06
N LEU A 20 -6.65 13.53 -16.24
CA LEU A 20 -7.45 14.13 -15.17
C LEU A 20 -8.67 13.28 -14.81
N VAL A 21 -9.02 13.35 -13.55
CA VAL A 21 -10.30 12.87 -13.00
C VAL A 21 -10.94 14.01 -12.21
N LYS A 22 -12.19 14.34 -12.54
CA LYS A 22 -12.94 15.32 -11.78
C LYS A 22 -13.34 14.75 -10.43
N VAL A 23 -13.02 15.44 -9.36
CA VAL A 23 -13.46 15.12 -7.99
C VAL A 23 -14.72 15.90 -7.64
N THR A 24 -15.49 15.39 -6.67
CA THR A 24 -16.70 16.09 -6.17
C THR A 24 -16.31 17.35 -5.40
N PRO A 25 -17.11 18.44 -5.45
CA PRO A 25 -16.76 19.72 -4.80
C PRO A 25 -16.59 19.64 -3.29
N ASP A 26 -17.21 18.66 -2.64
CA ASP A 26 -17.17 18.39 -1.21
C ASP A 26 -15.97 17.54 -0.77
N MET A 27 -15.16 17.06 -1.73
CA MET A 27 -13.95 16.28 -1.42
C MET A 27 -12.79 17.22 -1.03
N PRO A 28 -12.23 17.13 0.20
CA PRO A 28 -11.05 17.89 0.58
C PRO A 28 -9.87 17.60 -0.36
N LEU A 29 -9.26 18.64 -0.95
CA LEU A 29 -8.24 18.50 -2.00
C LEU A 29 -6.93 17.91 -1.47
N ASP A 30 -6.57 18.19 -0.23
CA ASP A 30 -5.41 17.60 0.46
C ASP A 30 -5.55 16.08 0.59
N LEU A 31 -6.75 15.59 0.89
CA LEU A 31 -7.05 14.15 0.96
C LEU A 31 -7.20 13.54 -0.45
N ALA A 32 -7.83 14.26 -1.39
CA ALA A 32 -7.94 13.82 -2.78
C ALA A 32 -6.56 13.56 -3.41
N SER A 33 -5.55 14.37 -3.06
CA SER A 33 -4.17 14.22 -3.55
C SER A 33 -3.54 12.85 -3.22
N LEU A 34 -3.97 12.19 -2.15
CA LEU A 34 -3.49 10.88 -1.73
C LEU A 34 -3.99 9.74 -2.61
N ILE A 35 -5.16 9.94 -3.25
CA ILE A 35 -5.83 8.89 -4.05
C ILE A 35 -5.05 8.60 -5.33
N GLY A 36 -4.47 9.62 -5.97
CA GLY A 36 -3.89 9.54 -7.31
C GLY A 36 -2.71 8.57 -7.48
N CYS A 37 -2.07 8.17 -6.38
CA CYS A 37 -0.96 7.21 -6.43
C CYS A 37 -1.05 6.20 -5.28
N GLY A 38 -0.72 6.59 -4.05
CA GLY A 38 -0.49 5.66 -2.95
C GLY A 38 -1.71 4.84 -2.56
N VAL A 39 -2.86 5.49 -2.42
CA VAL A 39 -4.12 4.82 -2.03
C VAL A 39 -4.60 3.88 -3.12
N MET A 40 -4.65 4.36 -4.37
CA MET A 40 -5.09 3.57 -5.51
C MET A 40 -4.17 2.37 -5.76
N THR A 41 -2.85 2.54 -5.53
CA THR A 41 -1.87 1.46 -5.64
C THR A 41 -2.11 0.37 -4.60
N GLY A 42 -2.21 0.73 -3.32
CA GLY A 42 -2.42 -0.24 -2.24
C GLY A 42 -3.77 -0.94 -2.34
N TYR A 43 -4.86 -0.18 -2.45
CA TYR A 43 -6.20 -0.72 -2.64
C TYR A 43 -6.31 -1.62 -3.88
N GLY A 44 -5.82 -1.13 -5.02
CA GLY A 44 -5.94 -1.85 -6.29
C GLY A 44 -5.14 -3.15 -6.33
N ALA A 45 -3.99 -3.21 -5.65
CA ALA A 45 -3.22 -4.44 -5.53
C ALA A 45 -4.04 -5.55 -4.84
N ILE A 46 -4.84 -5.18 -3.84
CA ILE A 46 -5.76 -6.09 -3.14
C ILE A 46 -6.91 -6.51 -4.06
N VAL A 47 -7.64 -5.53 -4.61
CA VAL A 47 -8.94 -5.76 -5.22
C VAL A 47 -8.83 -6.16 -6.70
N HIS A 48 -7.90 -5.56 -7.44
CA HIS A 48 -7.80 -5.76 -8.89
C HIS A 48 -6.71 -6.76 -9.27
N THR A 49 -5.52 -6.67 -8.63
CA THR A 49 -4.39 -7.55 -8.97
C THR A 49 -4.55 -8.91 -8.31
N ALA A 50 -4.61 -8.96 -6.98
CA ALA A 50 -4.67 -10.22 -6.22
C ALA A 50 -6.10 -10.79 -6.14
N LYS A 51 -7.12 -9.92 -6.25
CA LYS A 51 -8.54 -10.28 -6.13
C LYS A 51 -8.80 -11.02 -4.82
N VAL A 52 -8.42 -10.40 -3.72
CA VAL A 52 -8.57 -10.98 -2.38
C VAL A 52 -10.02 -11.37 -2.13
N GLU A 53 -10.22 -12.63 -1.78
CA GLU A 53 -11.54 -13.18 -1.49
C GLU A 53 -11.96 -12.87 -0.04
N PRO A 54 -13.25 -12.59 0.20
CA PRO A 54 -13.77 -12.43 1.56
C PRO A 54 -13.44 -13.62 2.46
N GLY A 55 -13.12 -13.36 3.72
CA GLY A 55 -12.73 -14.39 4.69
C GLY A 55 -11.27 -14.84 4.61
N SER A 56 -10.50 -14.40 3.60
CA SER A 56 -9.09 -14.76 3.44
C SER A 56 -8.19 -14.22 4.56
N THR A 57 -7.04 -14.86 4.74
CA THR A 57 -5.94 -14.34 5.57
C THR A 57 -4.95 -13.60 4.68
N VAL A 58 -4.65 -12.37 5.02
CA VAL A 58 -3.78 -11.44 4.29
C VAL A 58 -2.60 -11.02 5.16
N ALA A 59 -1.39 -10.96 4.62
CA ALA A 59 -0.23 -10.33 5.24
C ALA A 59 0.24 -9.13 4.40
N VAL A 60 0.51 -7.99 5.04
CA VAL A 60 1.04 -6.78 4.39
C VAL A 60 2.38 -6.45 5.01
N VAL A 61 3.44 -6.48 4.21
CA VAL A 61 4.82 -6.20 4.62
C VAL A 61 5.18 -4.77 4.22
N GLY A 62 5.43 -3.94 5.24
CA GLY A 62 5.65 -2.51 5.11
C GLY A 62 4.36 -1.70 5.31
N CYS A 63 4.22 -1.05 6.47
CA CYS A 63 3.07 -0.25 6.85
C CYS A 63 3.30 1.26 6.62
N GLY A 64 3.94 1.62 5.50
CA GLY A 64 3.96 2.98 4.96
C GLY A 64 2.63 3.33 4.27
N GLY A 65 2.54 4.50 3.63
CA GLY A 65 1.28 4.95 3.03
C GLY A 65 0.65 4.00 1.99
N ILE A 66 1.46 3.23 1.23
CA ILE A 66 0.94 2.20 0.32
C ILE A 66 0.47 0.97 1.10
N GLY A 67 1.26 0.52 2.09
CA GLY A 67 0.88 -0.62 2.91
C GLY A 67 -0.37 -0.37 3.74
N LEU A 68 -0.53 0.81 4.33
CA LEU A 68 -1.76 1.19 5.04
C LEU A 68 -2.97 1.19 4.10
N ALA A 69 -2.82 1.70 2.87
CA ALA A 69 -3.87 1.63 1.86
C ALA A 69 -4.18 0.18 1.43
N ALA A 70 -3.18 -0.70 1.41
CA ALA A 70 -3.38 -2.13 1.16
C ALA A 70 -4.12 -2.81 2.34
N VAL A 71 -3.76 -2.49 3.59
CA VAL A 71 -4.48 -2.97 4.79
C VAL A 71 -5.95 -2.58 4.74
N ASN A 72 -6.25 -1.28 4.47
CA ASN A 72 -7.63 -0.82 4.36
C ASN A 72 -8.34 -1.43 3.13
N GLY A 73 -7.62 -1.62 2.02
CA GLY A 73 -8.15 -2.35 0.86
C GLY A 73 -8.55 -3.78 1.20
N ALA A 74 -7.77 -4.49 2.03
CA ALA A 74 -8.07 -5.84 2.49
C ALA A 74 -9.29 -5.88 3.41
N GLU A 75 -9.45 -4.89 4.29
CA GLU A 75 -10.66 -4.71 5.11
C GLU A 75 -11.89 -4.47 4.22
N ILE A 76 -11.80 -3.54 3.26
CA ILE A 76 -12.90 -3.27 2.31
C ILE A 76 -13.25 -4.51 1.48
N ALA A 77 -12.26 -5.33 1.11
CA ALA A 77 -12.48 -6.59 0.39
C ALA A 77 -13.09 -7.69 1.26
N GLY A 78 -13.18 -7.50 2.58
CA GLY A 78 -13.76 -8.46 3.51
C GLY A 78 -12.80 -9.57 3.94
N ALA A 79 -11.48 -9.32 3.94
CA ALA A 79 -10.51 -10.27 4.48
C ALA A 79 -10.84 -10.61 5.94
N GLY A 80 -10.77 -11.89 6.29
CA GLY A 80 -11.13 -12.37 7.65
C GLY A 80 -10.01 -12.12 8.67
N ARG A 81 -8.76 -12.05 8.22
CA ARG A 81 -7.59 -11.76 9.06
C ARG A 81 -6.59 -10.94 8.26
N ILE A 82 -6.10 -9.84 8.84
CA ILE A 82 -5.16 -8.91 8.21
C ILE A 82 -3.96 -8.71 9.13
N ILE A 83 -2.81 -9.23 8.73
CA ILE A 83 -1.58 -9.20 9.49
C ILE A 83 -0.69 -8.08 8.94
N ALA A 84 -0.50 -7.02 9.70
CA ALA A 84 0.42 -5.94 9.40
C ALA A 84 1.84 -6.29 9.89
N ILE A 85 2.85 -6.11 9.05
CA ILE A 85 4.24 -6.45 9.34
C ILE A 85 5.12 -5.23 9.04
N ASP A 86 5.79 -4.68 10.05
CA ASP A 86 6.73 -3.57 9.91
C ASP A 86 7.80 -3.65 11.02
N LYS A 87 8.93 -2.99 10.83
CA LYS A 87 9.98 -2.86 11.86
C LYS A 87 9.63 -1.86 12.95
N ASP A 88 8.75 -0.91 12.65
CA ASP A 88 8.32 0.16 13.53
C ASP A 88 7.00 -0.21 14.22
N PRO A 89 7.00 -0.41 15.55
CA PRO A 89 5.78 -0.71 16.30
C PRO A 89 4.71 0.39 16.18
N GLY A 90 5.11 1.67 16.05
CA GLY A 90 4.17 2.77 15.89
C GLY A 90 3.35 2.67 14.60
N LYS A 91 3.94 2.16 13.52
CA LYS A 91 3.23 1.89 12.27
C LYS A 91 2.24 0.72 12.38
N LEU A 92 2.55 -0.26 13.23
CA LEU A 92 1.63 -1.37 13.49
C LEU A 92 0.38 -0.91 14.26
N GLU A 93 0.55 0.00 15.23
CA GLU A 93 -0.58 0.63 15.91
C GLU A 93 -1.44 1.47 14.95
N LEU A 94 -0.79 2.20 14.05
CA LEU A 94 -1.51 2.92 13.00
C LEU A 94 -2.26 1.96 12.06
N ALA A 95 -1.65 0.83 11.67
CA ALA A 95 -2.26 -0.14 10.78
C ALA A 95 -3.58 -0.73 11.34
N LYS A 96 -3.73 -0.80 12.67
CA LYS A 96 -4.98 -1.23 13.31
C LYS A 96 -6.16 -0.31 12.96
N LYS A 97 -5.91 1.00 12.84
CA LYS A 97 -6.93 1.96 12.41
C LYS A 97 -7.39 1.74 10.97
N PHE A 98 -6.56 1.09 10.16
CA PHE A 98 -6.84 0.74 8.77
C PHE A 98 -7.43 -0.66 8.59
N GLY A 99 -7.73 -1.36 9.68
CA GLY A 99 -8.36 -2.69 9.68
C GLY A 99 -7.41 -3.85 9.91
N ALA A 100 -6.13 -3.64 10.28
CA ALA A 100 -5.25 -4.73 10.66
C ALA A 100 -5.76 -5.41 11.95
N THR A 101 -5.91 -6.74 11.89
CA THR A 101 -6.33 -7.56 13.04
C THR A 101 -5.16 -7.93 13.93
N ASP A 102 -3.96 -8.05 13.34
CA ASP A 102 -2.73 -8.47 14.00
C ASP A 102 -1.57 -7.59 13.55
N GLY A 103 -0.59 -7.38 14.42
CA GLY A 103 0.66 -6.68 14.12
C GLY A 103 1.86 -7.53 14.49
N ILE A 104 2.88 -7.58 13.60
CA ILE A 104 4.13 -8.29 13.84
C ILE A 104 5.29 -7.32 13.62
N VAL A 105 6.12 -7.11 14.64
CA VAL A 105 7.41 -6.44 14.47
C VAL A 105 8.32 -7.36 13.68
N ALA A 106 8.78 -6.90 12.51
CA ALA A 106 9.53 -7.70 11.56
C ALA A 106 10.94 -8.04 12.07
N ASP A 107 11.29 -9.32 12.03
CA ASP A 107 12.60 -9.87 12.34
C ASP A 107 12.87 -11.14 11.51
N GLU A 108 13.93 -11.90 11.87
CA GLU A 108 14.34 -13.12 11.18
C GLU A 108 13.31 -14.26 11.30
N ASP A 109 12.53 -14.30 12.38
CA ASP A 109 11.51 -15.31 12.64
C ASP A 109 10.11 -14.94 12.10
N THR A 110 9.97 -13.81 11.40
CA THR A 110 8.67 -13.30 10.94
C THR A 110 7.88 -14.33 10.14
N ALA A 111 8.52 -15.00 9.16
CA ALA A 111 7.84 -16.03 8.35
C ALA A 111 7.33 -17.19 9.22
N LYS A 112 8.14 -17.67 10.14
CA LYS A 112 7.80 -18.75 11.06
C LYS A 112 6.60 -18.38 11.92
N ARG A 113 6.61 -17.18 12.52
CA ARG A 113 5.49 -16.69 13.33
C ARG A 113 4.19 -16.58 12.53
N VAL A 114 4.25 -16.10 11.29
CA VAL A 114 3.07 -16.04 10.41
C VAL A 114 2.56 -17.45 10.10
N LEU A 115 3.43 -18.42 9.78
CA LEU A 115 3.04 -19.80 9.53
C LEU A 115 2.38 -20.44 10.75
N GLU A 116 2.94 -20.25 11.94
CA GLU A 116 2.41 -20.78 13.20
C GLU A 116 1.04 -20.17 13.53
N MET A 117 0.91 -18.85 13.51
CA MET A 117 -0.33 -18.17 13.90
C MET A 117 -1.48 -18.35 12.90
N THR A 118 -1.18 -18.78 11.67
CA THR A 118 -2.18 -18.99 10.61
C THR A 118 -2.44 -20.47 10.33
N GLY A 119 -1.73 -21.38 11.00
CA GLY A 119 -1.86 -22.82 10.76
C GLY A 119 -1.38 -23.24 9.38
N GLY A 120 -0.29 -22.64 8.89
CA GLY A 120 0.36 -23.05 7.63
C GLY A 120 0.50 -21.98 6.56
N GLY A 121 0.22 -20.73 6.86
CA GLY A 121 0.49 -19.58 5.99
C GLY A 121 -0.75 -18.78 5.57
N VAL A 122 -0.49 -17.68 4.87
CA VAL A 122 -1.53 -16.76 4.42
C VAL A 122 -2.02 -17.08 3.00
N HIS A 123 -3.24 -16.70 2.67
CA HIS A 123 -3.78 -16.80 1.32
C HIS A 123 -3.12 -15.79 0.39
N TYR A 124 -2.90 -14.57 0.89
CA TYR A 124 -2.29 -13.49 0.14
C TYR A 124 -1.26 -12.76 0.98
N SER A 125 -0.14 -12.42 0.36
CA SER A 125 0.87 -11.54 0.96
C SER A 125 1.19 -10.38 0.02
N PHE A 126 1.43 -9.19 0.58
CA PHE A 126 1.69 -7.96 -0.17
C PHE A 126 3.01 -7.33 0.27
N GLU A 127 3.91 -7.14 -0.68
CA GLU A 127 5.19 -6.49 -0.47
C GLU A 127 5.07 -5.00 -0.82
N CYS A 128 5.23 -4.11 0.18
CA CYS A 128 5.00 -2.67 0.04
C CYS A 128 6.25 -1.81 0.32
N ILE A 129 7.46 -2.39 0.28
CA ILE A 129 8.72 -1.73 0.60
C ILE A 129 9.62 -1.60 -0.64
N GLY A 130 9.75 -2.67 -1.41
CA GLY A 130 10.61 -2.75 -2.59
C GLY A 130 12.01 -3.32 -2.30
N LEU A 131 12.12 -4.35 -1.46
CA LEU A 131 13.38 -5.02 -1.15
C LEU A 131 13.34 -6.50 -1.52
N LYS A 132 14.52 -7.05 -1.90
CA LYS A 132 14.70 -8.50 -2.14
C LYS A 132 14.18 -9.32 -0.96
N GLN A 133 14.65 -9.02 0.25
CA GLN A 133 14.34 -9.79 1.45
C GLN A 133 12.85 -9.78 1.79
N THR A 134 12.17 -8.65 1.63
CA THR A 134 10.75 -8.55 1.91
C THR A 134 9.89 -9.24 0.86
N THR A 135 10.36 -9.28 -0.39
CA THR A 135 9.72 -10.04 -1.47
C THR A 135 9.80 -11.56 -1.21
N GLU A 136 10.99 -12.04 -0.83
CA GLU A 136 11.22 -13.44 -0.48
C GLU A 136 10.44 -13.85 0.78
N LEU A 137 10.37 -12.94 1.78
CA LEU A 137 9.56 -13.12 2.98
C LEU A 137 8.07 -13.29 2.62
N CYS A 138 7.53 -12.44 1.73
CA CYS A 138 6.14 -12.55 1.29
C CYS A 138 5.84 -13.92 0.68
N PHE A 139 6.74 -14.45 -0.13
CA PHE A 139 6.57 -15.77 -0.73
C PHE A 139 6.69 -16.90 0.33
N ALA A 140 7.61 -16.77 1.28
CA ALA A 140 7.83 -17.76 2.34
C ALA A 140 6.63 -17.91 3.28
N MET A 141 5.85 -16.83 3.50
CA MET A 141 4.67 -16.84 4.38
C MET A 141 3.42 -17.48 3.76
N LEU A 142 3.45 -17.83 2.47
CA LEU A 142 2.27 -18.35 1.77
C LEU A 142 1.92 -19.77 2.21
N ARG A 143 0.63 -20.04 2.33
CA ARG A 143 0.09 -21.40 2.35
C ARG A 143 0.18 -22.04 0.94
N PRO A 144 -0.01 -23.37 0.80
CA PRO A 144 -0.26 -23.95 -0.51
C PRO A 144 -1.42 -23.24 -1.24
N GLY A 145 -1.25 -22.94 -2.54
CA GLY A 145 -2.20 -22.18 -3.35
C GLY A 145 -2.18 -20.66 -3.13
N GLY A 146 -1.40 -20.16 -2.18
CA GLY A 146 -1.32 -18.74 -1.85
C GLY A 146 -0.60 -17.89 -2.91
N THR A 147 -0.84 -16.57 -2.90
CA THR A 147 -0.29 -15.61 -3.87
C THR A 147 0.42 -14.46 -3.17
N ALA A 148 1.69 -14.23 -3.51
CA ALA A 148 2.46 -13.04 -3.14
C ALA A 148 2.33 -11.98 -4.25
N THR A 149 2.05 -10.74 -3.86
CA THR A 149 1.95 -9.60 -4.79
C THR A 149 2.98 -8.54 -4.42
N VAL A 150 3.89 -8.26 -5.34
CA VAL A 150 4.95 -7.25 -5.19
C VAL A 150 4.44 -5.91 -5.70
N ILE A 151 4.45 -4.90 -4.83
CA ILE A 151 4.01 -3.53 -5.10
C ILE A 151 5.21 -2.57 -5.04
N GLY A 152 6.12 -2.83 -4.09
CA GLY A 152 7.30 -2.02 -3.87
C GLY A 152 8.25 -2.03 -5.07
N MET A 153 8.93 -0.91 -5.31
CA MET A 153 9.89 -0.79 -6.42
C MET A 153 11.24 -1.38 -6.02
N ILE A 154 11.46 -2.63 -6.38
CA ILE A 154 12.76 -3.29 -6.19
C ILE A 154 13.78 -2.61 -7.13
N PRO A 155 15.00 -2.27 -6.66
CA PRO A 155 16.02 -1.63 -7.49
C PRO A 155 16.35 -2.44 -8.75
N VAL A 156 16.55 -1.73 -9.87
CA VAL A 156 16.91 -2.35 -11.16
C VAL A 156 18.17 -3.20 -11.00
N GLY A 157 18.16 -4.40 -11.57
CA GLY A 157 19.25 -5.37 -11.49
C GLY A 157 19.21 -6.30 -10.26
N THR A 158 18.37 -6.02 -9.29
CA THR A 158 18.18 -6.93 -8.14
C THR A 158 17.43 -8.20 -8.56
N LYS A 159 17.96 -9.34 -8.19
CA LYS A 159 17.33 -10.65 -8.41
C LYS A 159 16.73 -11.17 -7.11
N ILE A 160 15.54 -11.78 -7.18
CA ILE A 160 14.91 -12.52 -6.07
C ILE A 160 15.22 -13.99 -6.21
N GLU A 161 15.33 -14.70 -5.08
CA GLU A 161 15.58 -16.13 -5.02
C GLU A 161 14.44 -16.81 -4.28
N LEU A 162 13.81 -17.76 -4.94
CA LEU A 162 12.66 -18.49 -4.40
C LEU A 162 12.94 -19.99 -4.40
N HIS A 163 12.44 -20.69 -3.38
CA HIS A 163 12.58 -22.12 -3.27
C HIS A 163 11.70 -22.82 -4.32
N GLY A 164 12.34 -23.42 -5.35
CA GLY A 164 11.64 -23.99 -6.50
C GLY A 164 10.54 -24.99 -6.18
N PRO A 165 10.75 -25.97 -5.24
CA PRO A 165 9.72 -26.94 -4.86
C PRO A 165 8.41 -26.32 -4.32
N ASP A 166 8.44 -25.09 -3.83
CA ASP A 166 7.22 -24.42 -3.34
C ASP A 166 6.21 -24.09 -4.47
N PHE A 167 6.68 -23.99 -5.71
CA PHE A 167 5.79 -23.83 -6.86
C PHE A 167 4.95 -25.10 -7.14
N LEU A 168 5.44 -26.28 -6.76
CA LEU A 168 4.65 -27.51 -6.84
C LEU A 168 3.51 -27.56 -5.81
N ARG A 169 3.52 -26.64 -4.84
CA ARG A 169 2.42 -26.41 -3.90
C ARG A 169 1.46 -25.31 -4.37
N GLU A 170 1.51 -24.99 -5.66
CA GLU A 170 0.69 -23.96 -6.31
C GLU A 170 0.87 -22.54 -5.74
N ARG A 171 1.99 -22.26 -5.05
CA ARG A 171 2.33 -20.91 -4.62
C ARG A 171 2.62 -20.03 -5.82
N ARG A 172 2.19 -18.78 -5.79
CA ARG A 172 2.32 -17.84 -6.89
C ARG A 172 3.00 -16.56 -6.42
N ILE A 173 3.72 -15.92 -7.35
CA ILE A 173 4.22 -14.55 -7.17
C ILE A 173 3.88 -13.74 -8.40
N GLN A 174 3.43 -12.51 -8.19
CA GLN A 174 3.06 -11.57 -9.25
C GLN A 174 3.44 -10.14 -8.88
N GLY A 175 3.48 -9.23 -9.86
CA GLY A 175 3.65 -7.81 -9.65
C GLY A 175 2.32 -7.07 -9.73
N SER A 176 2.24 -5.91 -9.09
CA SER A 176 1.15 -4.96 -9.21
C SER A 176 1.67 -3.57 -9.52
N MET A 177 1.41 -3.07 -10.70
CA MET A 177 1.76 -1.71 -11.08
C MET A 177 0.57 -0.78 -10.88
N MET A 178 0.71 0.24 -10.04
CA MET A 178 -0.34 1.22 -9.74
C MET A 178 -1.67 0.57 -9.32
N GLY A 179 -1.62 -0.64 -8.71
CA GLY A 179 -2.82 -1.37 -8.30
C GLY A 179 -3.67 -1.89 -9.44
N SER A 180 -3.12 -2.08 -10.65
CA SER A 180 -3.88 -2.53 -11.84
C SER A 180 -5.17 -1.71 -12.06
N ASN A 181 -5.14 -0.43 -11.73
CA ASN A 181 -6.31 0.44 -11.65
C ASN A 181 -6.81 0.90 -13.02
N ARG A 182 -8.07 1.31 -13.03
CA ARG A 182 -8.74 2.08 -14.09
C ARG A 182 -9.11 3.43 -13.48
N PHE A 183 -8.15 4.35 -13.42
CA PHE A 183 -8.21 5.54 -12.57
C PHE A 183 -9.52 6.36 -12.71
N ARG A 184 -10.09 6.46 -13.91
CA ARG A 184 -11.37 7.18 -14.14
C ARG A 184 -12.58 6.48 -13.52
N VAL A 185 -12.49 5.18 -13.25
CA VAL A 185 -13.54 4.39 -12.59
C VAL A 185 -13.25 4.25 -11.10
N ASP A 186 -11.98 4.01 -10.76
CA ASP A 186 -11.60 3.63 -9.41
C ASP A 186 -11.45 4.85 -8.48
N MET A 187 -10.97 6.01 -8.98
CA MET A 187 -10.90 7.23 -8.14
C MET A 187 -12.26 7.69 -7.62
N PRO A 188 -13.32 7.80 -8.45
CA PRO A 188 -14.66 8.11 -7.94
C PRO A 188 -15.17 7.12 -6.90
N ARG A 189 -14.87 5.81 -7.06
CA ARG A 189 -15.23 4.78 -6.08
C ARG A 189 -14.48 4.95 -4.74
N LEU A 190 -13.19 5.29 -4.81
CA LEU A 190 -12.40 5.55 -3.60
C LEU A 190 -12.91 6.80 -2.86
N ILE A 191 -13.31 7.84 -3.59
CA ILE A 191 -13.97 9.02 -3.01
C ILE A 191 -15.29 8.62 -2.33
N ASP A 192 -16.12 7.81 -2.97
CA ASP A 192 -17.37 7.30 -2.39
C ASP A 192 -17.10 6.45 -1.12
N PHE A 193 -16.05 5.63 -1.10
CA PHE A 193 -15.66 4.90 0.10
C PHE A 193 -15.20 5.83 1.23
N TYR A 194 -14.47 6.88 0.91
CA TYR A 194 -14.08 7.89 1.89
C TYR A 194 -15.31 8.60 2.48
N GLN A 195 -16.22 9.10 1.64
CA GLN A 195 -17.45 9.77 2.06
C GLN A 195 -18.36 8.87 2.92
N LYS A 196 -18.30 7.55 2.71
CA LYS A 196 -19.02 6.54 3.51
C LYS A 196 -18.24 6.07 4.74
N GLY A 197 -17.10 6.68 5.06
CA GLY A 197 -16.27 6.32 6.21
C GLY A 197 -15.59 4.95 6.12
N ARG A 198 -15.46 4.38 4.92
CA ARG A 198 -14.81 3.08 4.70
C ARG A 198 -13.35 3.19 4.29
N LEU A 199 -12.92 4.33 3.76
CA LEU A 199 -11.55 4.60 3.36
C LEU A 199 -10.96 5.67 4.30
N HIS A 200 -9.87 5.32 4.99
CA HIS A 200 -9.27 6.14 6.04
C HIS A 200 -8.18 7.07 5.46
N LEU A 201 -8.56 8.18 4.81
CA LEU A 201 -7.60 9.13 4.22
C LEU A 201 -7.02 10.08 5.26
N ASP A 202 -7.81 10.53 6.23
CA ASP A 202 -7.40 11.48 7.27
C ASP A 202 -6.22 10.94 8.08
N ASP A 203 -6.26 9.67 8.47
CA ASP A 203 -5.21 8.99 9.23
C ASP A 203 -3.91 8.76 8.42
N LEU A 204 -3.94 8.89 7.09
CA LEU A 204 -2.74 8.84 6.25
C LEU A 204 -1.93 10.14 6.31
N VAL A 205 -2.57 11.29 6.57
CA VAL A 205 -1.89 12.59 6.59
C VAL A 205 -1.11 12.75 7.87
N SER A 206 0.21 12.61 7.78
CA SER A 206 1.13 12.83 8.90
C SER A 206 1.46 14.31 9.13
N GLY A 207 1.40 15.12 8.09
CA GLY A 207 1.66 16.56 8.17
C GLY A 207 1.20 17.30 6.92
N ARG A 208 0.89 18.57 7.12
CA ARG A 208 0.61 19.54 6.04
C ARG A 208 1.74 20.56 6.01
N LEU A 209 2.36 20.72 4.84
CA LEU A 209 3.55 21.53 4.63
C LEU A 209 3.26 22.57 3.56
N LYS A 210 3.94 23.72 3.64
CA LYS A 210 4.03 24.67 2.52
C LYS A 210 5.07 24.20 1.50
N LEU A 211 5.01 24.74 0.27
CA LEU A 211 5.95 24.35 -0.79
C LEU A 211 7.41 24.60 -0.39
N GLU A 212 7.69 25.67 0.33
CA GLU A 212 9.03 26.03 0.81
C GLU A 212 9.62 24.99 1.78
N GLN A 213 8.76 24.22 2.43
CA GLN A 213 9.12 23.16 3.39
C GLN A 213 9.32 21.78 2.73
N ILE A 214 9.34 21.69 1.42
CA ILE A 214 9.42 20.40 0.71
C ILE A 214 10.63 19.58 1.10
N ASN A 215 11.79 20.22 1.35
CA ASN A 215 13.01 19.53 1.77
C ASN A 215 12.85 18.90 3.17
N GLU A 216 12.17 19.58 4.09
CA GLU A 216 11.82 19.05 5.42
C GLU A 216 10.92 17.83 5.26
N GLY A 217 9.95 17.88 4.34
CA GLY A 217 9.09 16.76 3.99
C GLY A 217 9.85 15.54 3.49
N PHE A 218 10.82 15.71 2.61
CA PHE A 218 11.69 14.64 2.14
C PHE A 218 12.60 14.08 3.24
N ASP A 219 13.10 14.92 4.12
CA ASP A 219 13.92 14.48 5.24
C ASP A 219 13.11 13.68 6.27
N ALA A 220 11.85 14.07 6.51
CA ALA A 220 10.92 13.29 7.34
C ALA A 220 10.64 11.89 6.72
N LEU A 221 10.46 11.80 5.40
CA LEU A 221 10.30 10.53 4.70
C LEU A 221 11.54 9.63 4.84
N LYS A 222 12.75 10.19 4.72
CA LYS A 222 14.01 9.44 4.91
C LYS A 222 14.13 8.88 6.32
N LYS A 223 13.69 9.62 7.33
CA LYS A 223 13.68 9.20 8.73
C LYS A 223 12.62 8.12 9.03
N GLY A 224 11.63 7.93 8.14
CA GLY A 224 10.68 6.83 8.20
C GLY A 224 9.49 6.99 9.15
N GLY A 225 9.36 8.09 9.86
CA GLY A 225 8.31 8.32 10.87
C GLY A 225 6.95 8.78 10.34
N VAL A 226 6.78 8.90 9.00
CA VAL A 226 5.57 9.48 8.39
C VAL A 226 4.92 8.52 7.40
N ALA A 227 3.58 8.51 7.35
CA ALA A 227 2.83 7.81 6.32
C ALA A 227 2.78 8.65 5.03
N ARG A 228 2.25 9.89 5.10
CA ARG A 228 2.20 10.87 4.01
C ARG A 228 2.27 12.31 4.55
N ASN A 229 3.13 13.13 3.94
CA ASN A 229 3.05 14.58 4.05
C ASN A 229 2.36 15.14 2.80
N VAL A 230 1.53 16.16 2.97
CA VAL A 230 0.80 16.83 1.89
C VAL A 230 1.28 18.28 1.80
N ILE A 231 1.61 18.73 0.59
CA ILE A 231 1.86 20.16 0.32
C ILE A 231 0.52 20.85 0.12
N VAL A 232 0.28 21.90 0.89
CA VAL A 232 -0.93 22.70 0.82
C VAL A 232 -0.58 24.10 0.34
N PHE A 233 -1.31 24.57 -0.64
CA PHE A 233 -1.19 25.93 -1.18
C PHE A 233 -2.29 26.81 -0.57
N ASP A 234 -1.92 28.05 -0.21
CA ASP A 234 -2.91 29.05 0.23
C ASP A 234 -3.82 29.37 -0.98
N GLN A 235 -5.14 29.23 -0.82
CA GLN A 235 -6.14 29.56 -1.84
C GLN A 235 -6.50 31.03 -1.79
#